data_20da68ac9bdea169a04b1c67008ffb32
#
_entry.id   20da68ac9bdea169a04b1c67008ffb32
#
_cell.length_a   1.000
_cell.length_b   1.000
_cell.length_c   1.000
_cell.angle_alpha   90.00
_cell.angle_beta   90.00
_cell.angle_gamma   90.00
#
_symmetry.space_group_name_H-M   'P 1'
#
loop_
_entity.id
_entity.type
_entity.pdbx_description
1 polymer ?
#
loop_
_entity_poly.entity_id
_entity_poly.type
_entity_poly.pdbx_seq_one_letter_code
_entity_poly.pdbx_strand_id
1 'polypeptide(L)'
;SEGALKYMGVEFTVAIARAAAEKYNVPIALHLDHGSSFDVAMKCIRAGFSSIMFDGSHYPLEENIRLTKEIVKAAHAMGVSVEGELGTIGGVEDDISVDEEDASLAKPEEAIRFYEETGVDALAIAVGTAHGMYKGEPRIRYDIIEAVASRIPVPIVLHGGSGVPDDMIRQAIAAGVGKINVNTENQIACTDTIREILNKDAKVYDPRKYLGPARTAMVEVVKAKIRLFGSDNKA
;
A
#
# COMPACT_ATOMS: atom_id res chain seq x y z
N SER A 1 -6.32 -3.39 3.58
CA SER A 1 -5.99 -3.42 5.01
C SER A 1 -6.97 -4.28 5.81
N GLU A 2 -6.63 -4.58 7.08
CA GLU A 2 -7.51 -5.32 7.97
C GLU A 2 -8.82 -4.58 8.24
N GLY A 3 -8.77 -3.24 8.39
CA GLY A 3 -9.96 -2.41 8.55
C GLY A 3 -10.91 -2.54 7.36
N ALA A 4 -10.40 -2.51 6.14
CA ALA A 4 -11.18 -2.71 4.93
C ALA A 4 -11.79 -4.12 4.85
N LEU A 5 -11.03 -5.16 5.24
CA LEU A 5 -11.53 -6.53 5.29
C LEU A 5 -12.62 -6.72 6.34
N LYS A 6 -12.49 -6.08 7.49
CA LYS A 6 -13.52 -6.08 8.53
C LYS A 6 -14.81 -5.40 8.08
N TYR A 7 -14.68 -4.31 7.30
CA TYR A 7 -15.83 -3.58 6.75
C TYR A 7 -16.52 -4.36 5.62
N MET A 8 -15.77 -4.87 4.65
CA MET A 8 -16.32 -5.46 3.41
C MET A 8 -16.62 -6.96 3.55
N GLY A 9 -15.84 -7.68 4.36
CA GLY A 9 -15.80 -9.14 4.41
C GLY A 9 -14.80 -9.72 3.42
N VAL A 10 -14.04 -10.70 3.89
CA VAL A 10 -12.95 -11.34 3.10
C VAL A 10 -13.50 -11.99 1.83
N GLU A 11 -14.61 -12.71 1.95
CA GLU A 11 -15.25 -13.44 0.86
C GLU A 11 -15.73 -12.50 -0.27
N PHE A 12 -16.33 -11.37 0.09
CA PHE A 12 -16.76 -10.37 -0.88
C PHE A 12 -15.58 -9.69 -1.56
N THR A 13 -14.53 -9.38 -0.79
CA THR A 13 -13.29 -8.79 -1.33
C THR A 13 -12.67 -9.71 -2.39
N VAL A 14 -12.54 -11.00 -2.10
CA VAL A 14 -12.01 -12.00 -3.04
C VAL A 14 -12.91 -12.15 -4.27
N ALA A 15 -14.23 -12.22 -4.06
CA ALA A 15 -15.18 -12.38 -5.18
C ALA A 15 -15.12 -11.18 -6.16
N ILE A 16 -15.04 -9.95 -5.63
CA ILE A 16 -14.91 -8.73 -6.45
C ILE A 16 -13.60 -8.73 -7.21
N ALA A 17 -12.48 -9.04 -6.54
CA ALA A 17 -11.16 -9.08 -7.17
C ALA A 17 -11.09 -10.12 -8.30
N ARG A 18 -11.62 -11.31 -8.08
CA ARG A 18 -11.72 -12.37 -9.10
C ARG A 18 -12.56 -11.94 -10.30
N ALA A 19 -13.76 -11.41 -10.04
CA ALA A 19 -14.63 -10.91 -11.11
C ALA A 19 -13.96 -9.78 -11.93
N ALA A 20 -13.18 -8.93 -11.28
CA ALA A 20 -12.40 -7.90 -11.97
C ALA A 20 -11.27 -8.52 -12.83
N ALA A 21 -10.52 -9.48 -12.29
CA ALA A 21 -9.44 -10.15 -13.00
C ALA A 21 -9.94 -10.94 -14.22
N GLU A 22 -11.12 -11.58 -14.12
CA GLU A 22 -11.75 -12.27 -15.23
C GLU A 22 -12.30 -11.32 -16.31
N LYS A 23 -12.78 -10.14 -15.87
CA LYS A 23 -13.43 -9.17 -16.77
C LYS A 23 -12.47 -8.30 -17.54
N TYR A 24 -11.36 -7.93 -16.94
CA TYR A 24 -10.42 -6.97 -17.50
C TYR A 24 -9.10 -7.64 -17.88
N ASN A 25 -8.59 -7.32 -19.06
CA ASN A 25 -7.31 -7.84 -19.54
C ASN A 25 -6.12 -7.03 -19.01
N VAL A 26 -6.02 -6.95 -17.69
CA VAL A 26 -4.90 -6.33 -16.97
C VAL A 26 -4.49 -7.20 -15.79
N PRO A 27 -3.21 -7.29 -15.45
CA PRO A 27 -2.77 -8.01 -14.26
C PRO A 27 -3.35 -7.36 -12.99
N ILE A 28 -3.97 -8.16 -12.13
CA ILE A 28 -4.53 -7.71 -10.85
C ILE A 28 -4.02 -8.61 -9.75
N ALA A 29 -3.35 -8.02 -8.75
CA ALA A 29 -3.00 -8.70 -7.51
C ALA A 29 -3.99 -8.30 -6.40
N LEU A 30 -4.54 -9.28 -5.70
CA LEU A 30 -5.26 -9.03 -4.45
C LEU A 30 -4.26 -9.12 -3.30
N HIS A 31 -4.01 -7.99 -2.66
CA HIS A 31 -2.97 -7.80 -1.67
C HIS A 31 -3.56 -7.46 -0.30
N LEU A 32 -3.10 -8.14 0.76
CA LEU A 32 -3.32 -7.71 2.14
C LEU A 32 -2.28 -6.63 2.46
N ASP A 33 -2.73 -5.44 2.78
CA ASP A 33 -1.90 -4.31 3.20
C ASP A 33 -1.87 -4.23 4.73
N HIS A 34 -0.70 -4.00 5.32
CA HIS A 34 -0.47 -3.93 6.77
C HIS A 34 -1.09 -5.08 7.58
N GLY A 35 -0.80 -6.32 7.21
CA GLY A 35 -1.20 -7.49 7.99
C GLY A 35 -0.47 -7.55 9.33
N SER A 36 -1.23 -7.60 10.44
CA SER A 36 -0.71 -7.49 11.81
C SER A 36 -0.17 -8.80 12.39
N SER A 37 -0.48 -9.93 11.77
CA SER A 37 -0.15 -11.24 12.36
C SER A 37 -0.10 -12.38 11.35
N PHE A 38 0.57 -13.46 11.75
CA PHE A 38 0.58 -14.73 11.01
C PHE A 38 -0.86 -15.23 10.73
N ASP A 39 -1.75 -15.16 11.71
CA ASP A 39 -3.12 -15.66 11.57
C ASP A 39 -3.92 -14.89 10.52
N VAL A 40 -3.77 -13.58 10.47
CA VAL A 40 -4.43 -12.75 9.45
C VAL A 40 -3.86 -13.04 8.06
N ALA A 41 -2.53 -13.13 7.93
CA ALA A 41 -1.88 -13.52 6.70
C ALA A 41 -2.41 -14.86 6.18
N MET A 42 -2.47 -15.89 7.04
CA MET A 42 -2.97 -17.22 6.66
C MET A 42 -4.46 -17.22 6.29
N LYS A 43 -5.28 -16.44 6.96
CA LYS A 43 -6.69 -16.27 6.58
C LYS A 43 -6.83 -15.67 5.18
N CYS A 44 -6.05 -14.66 4.84
CA CYS A 44 -6.06 -14.03 3.51
C CYS A 44 -5.54 -14.99 2.43
N ILE A 45 -4.44 -15.69 2.67
CA ILE A 45 -3.90 -16.71 1.75
C ILE A 45 -4.94 -17.81 1.49
N ARG A 46 -5.55 -18.35 2.55
CA ARG A 46 -6.61 -19.36 2.43
C ARG A 46 -7.82 -18.87 1.63
N ALA A 47 -8.16 -17.59 1.75
CA ALA A 47 -9.29 -16.98 1.03
C ALA A 47 -8.99 -16.76 -0.45
N GLY A 48 -7.71 -16.73 -0.87
CA GLY A 48 -7.28 -16.60 -2.26
C GLY A 48 -6.64 -15.26 -2.59
N PHE A 49 -6.01 -14.62 -1.61
CA PHE A 49 -5.11 -13.49 -1.86
C PHE A 49 -3.87 -13.98 -2.60
N SER A 50 -3.43 -13.22 -3.60
CA SER A 50 -2.23 -13.53 -4.38
C SER A 50 -0.97 -12.89 -3.81
N SER A 51 -1.12 -11.95 -2.89
CA SER A 51 -0.04 -11.25 -2.22
C SER A 51 -0.47 -10.83 -0.81
N ILE A 52 0.45 -10.81 0.12
CA ILE A 52 0.22 -10.31 1.48
C ILE A 52 1.40 -9.47 1.94
N MET A 53 1.15 -8.50 2.80
CA MET A 53 2.16 -7.79 3.56
C MET A 53 2.07 -8.18 5.03
N PHE A 54 3.21 -8.38 5.65
CA PHE A 54 3.33 -8.43 7.09
C PHE A 54 4.06 -7.19 7.60
N ASP A 55 3.36 -6.43 8.43
CA ASP A 55 3.91 -5.24 9.05
C ASP A 55 4.48 -5.56 10.44
N GLY A 56 5.76 -5.88 10.45
CA GLY A 56 6.54 -6.08 11.67
C GLY A 56 7.40 -4.87 12.06
N SER A 57 7.19 -3.71 11.46
CA SER A 57 8.04 -2.51 11.62
C SER A 57 8.12 -1.99 13.05
N HIS A 58 7.12 -2.28 13.86
CA HIS A 58 7.07 -1.93 15.29
C HIS A 58 7.85 -2.90 16.20
N TYR A 59 8.30 -4.04 15.69
CA TYR A 59 9.18 -4.96 16.43
C TYR A 59 10.66 -4.59 16.26
N PRO A 60 11.53 -4.99 17.21
CA PRO A 60 12.97 -4.99 16.96
C PRO A 60 13.32 -5.81 15.70
N LEU A 61 14.36 -5.40 14.97
CA LEU A 61 14.76 -6.01 13.69
C LEU A 61 14.82 -7.54 13.71
N GLU A 62 15.41 -8.13 14.74
CA GLU A 62 15.55 -9.60 14.87
C GLU A 62 14.19 -10.29 14.96
N GLU A 63 13.26 -9.71 15.68
CA GLU A 63 11.92 -10.27 15.83
C GLU A 63 11.10 -10.08 14.55
N ASN A 64 11.21 -8.91 13.91
CA ASN A 64 10.59 -8.66 12.61
C ASN A 64 11.09 -9.69 11.58
N ILE A 65 12.41 -9.90 11.47
CA ILE A 65 12.99 -10.92 10.60
C ILE A 65 12.43 -12.30 10.93
N ARG A 66 12.40 -12.69 12.20
CA ARG A 66 11.93 -14.02 12.62
C ARG A 66 10.48 -14.25 12.20
N LEU A 67 9.59 -13.31 12.50
CA LEU A 67 8.17 -13.42 12.18
C LEU A 67 7.91 -13.39 10.67
N THR A 68 8.59 -12.49 9.95
CA THR A 68 8.48 -12.40 8.49
C THR A 68 8.91 -13.68 7.81
N LYS A 69 10.02 -14.32 8.26
CA LYS A 69 10.47 -15.62 7.72
C LYS A 69 9.42 -16.72 7.85
N GLU A 70 8.73 -16.80 8.97
CA GLU A 70 7.67 -17.80 9.18
C GLU A 70 6.53 -17.59 8.17
N ILE A 71 6.13 -16.33 7.95
CA ILE A 71 5.08 -15.97 6.99
C ILE A 71 5.53 -16.24 5.56
N VAL A 72 6.75 -15.81 5.18
CA VAL A 72 7.32 -16.05 3.84
C VAL A 72 7.33 -17.56 3.53
N LYS A 73 7.81 -18.37 4.47
CA LYS A 73 7.84 -19.83 4.29
C LYS A 73 6.44 -20.41 3.99
N ALA A 74 5.42 -19.96 4.72
CA ALA A 74 4.06 -20.45 4.54
C ALA A 74 3.44 -19.91 3.25
N ALA A 75 3.60 -18.61 2.95
CA ALA A 75 3.06 -17.96 1.77
C ALA A 75 3.68 -18.52 0.47
N HIS A 76 4.99 -18.67 0.41
CA HIS A 76 5.69 -19.22 -0.75
C HIS A 76 5.28 -20.68 -1.04
N ALA A 77 5.01 -21.50 -0.01
CA ALA A 77 4.48 -22.84 -0.19
C ALA A 77 3.11 -22.85 -0.89
N MET A 78 2.38 -21.73 -0.84
CA MET A 78 1.08 -21.53 -1.50
C MET A 78 1.17 -20.69 -2.79
N GLY A 79 2.39 -20.31 -3.22
CA GLY A 79 2.59 -19.46 -4.40
C GLY A 79 2.12 -18.01 -4.20
N VAL A 80 2.12 -17.52 -2.96
CA VAL A 80 1.69 -16.16 -2.59
C VAL A 80 2.91 -15.31 -2.28
N SER A 81 3.00 -14.12 -2.87
CA SER A 81 4.08 -13.16 -2.64
C SER A 81 3.93 -12.47 -1.30
N VAL A 82 5.08 -12.12 -0.69
CA VAL A 82 5.13 -11.45 0.61
C VAL A 82 5.87 -10.12 0.49
N GLU A 83 5.25 -9.07 1.02
CA GLU A 83 5.88 -7.78 1.30
C GLU A 83 6.22 -7.70 2.79
N GLY A 84 7.41 -7.19 3.10
CA GLY A 84 7.80 -6.87 4.47
C GLY A 84 8.01 -5.38 4.64
N GLU A 85 8.06 -4.90 5.88
CA GLU A 85 8.31 -3.49 6.20
C GLU A 85 9.46 -3.30 7.18
N LEU A 86 10.27 -2.28 6.93
CA LEU A 86 11.36 -1.85 7.81
C LEU A 86 11.42 -0.33 7.99
N GLY A 87 11.65 0.07 9.24
CA GLY A 87 11.47 1.44 9.69
C GLY A 87 10.00 1.73 9.97
N THR A 88 9.72 2.77 10.73
CA THR A 88 8.35 3.09 11.16
C THR A 88 7.84 4.29 10.37
N ILE A 89 6.79 4.08 9.59
CA ILE A 89 6.16 5.12 8.78
C ILE A 89 5.16 5.86 9.65
N GLY A 90 5.32 7.18 9.78
CA GLY A 90 4.41 8.04 10.55
C GLY A 90 3.07 8.28 9.86
N GLY A 91 2.11 8.87 10.59
CA GLY A 91 0.81 9.25 10.06
C GLY A 91 -0.34 8.30 10.42
N VAL A 92 -1.46 8.44 9.73
CA VAL A 92 -2.69 7.67 10.01
C VAL A 92 -3.13 6.95 8.76
N GLU A 93 -3.28 5.63 8.84
CA GLU A 93 -3.88 4.80 7.80
C GLU A 93 -4.83 3.79 8.44
N ASP A 94 -6.12 3.88 8.07
CA ASP A 94 -7.21 3.09 8.65
C ASP A 94 -7.20 3.09 10.20
N ASP A 95 -6.94 1.94 10.82
CA ASP A 95 -6.88 1.77 12.27
C ASP A 95 -5.45 1.94 12.85
N ILE A 96 -4.44 2.25 12.00
CA ILE A 96 -3.05 2.44 12.40
C ILE A 96 -2.74 3.93 12.51
N SER A 97 -2.21 4.35 13.65
CA SER A 97 -1.75 5.72 13.88
C SER A 97 -0.36 5.68 14.51
N VAL A 98 0.60 6.32 13.85
CA VAL A 98 1.97 6.47 14.34
C VAL A 98 2.29 7.97 14.42
N ASP A 99 2.67 8.44 15.60
CA ASP A 99 3.06 9.83 15.79
C ASP A 99 4.36 10.13 15.00
N GLU A 100 4.48 11.36 14.48
CA GLU A 100 5.67 11.77 13.72
C GLU A 100 6.97 11.63 14.52
N GLU A 101 6.88 11.69 15.86
CA GLU A 101 8.02 11.52 16.78
C GLU A 101 8.49 10.06 16.88
N ASP A 102 7.59 9.11 16.63
CA ASP A 102 7.87 7.67 16.65
C ASP A 102 8.28 7.12 15.27
N ALA A 103 8.19 7.94 14.23
CA ALA A 103 8.64 7.57 12.89
C ALA A 103 10.16 7.44 12.83
N SER A 104 10.65 6.35 12.27
CA SER A 104 12.08 6.10 12.13
C SER A 104 12.45 5.71 10.71
N LEU A 105 13.45 6.40 10.15
CA LEU A 105 13.97 6.06 8.83
C LEU A 105 14.61 4.66 8.82
N ALA A 106 14.43 3.94 7.73
CA ALA A 106 15.11 2.68 7.50
C ALA A 106 16.61 2.92 7.32
N LYS A 107 17.44 2.02 7.87
CA LYS A 107 18.87 1.99 7.62
C LYS A 107 19.15 1.03 6.46
N PRO A 108 19.90 1.45 5.42
CA PRO A 108 20.13 0.62 4.25
C PRO A 108 20.70 -0.77 4.57
N GLU A 109 21.67 -0.87 5.48
CA GLU A 109 22.27 -2.15 5.84
C GLU A 109 21.27 -3.09 6.54
N GLU A 110 20.38 -2.55 7.38
CA GLU A 110 19.34 -3.32 8.04
C GLU A 110 18.28 -3.79 7.01
N ALA A 111 17.94 -2.96 6.03
CA ALA A 111 17.00 -3.30 4.96
C ALA A 111 17.54 -4.43 4.06
N ILE A 112 18.81 -4.36 3.69
CA ILE A 112 19.47 -5.39 2.88
C ILE A 112 19.53 -6.70 3.65
N ARG A 113 19.96 -6.67 4.92
CA ARG A 113 19.98 -7.84 5.80
C ARG A 113 18.58 -8.44 5.97
N PHE A 114 17.58 -7.59 6.18
CA PHE A 114 16.18 -8.04 6.28
C PHE A 114 15.75 -8.83 5.05
N TYR A 115 16.01 -8.29 3.85
CA TYR A 115 15.74 -9.00 2.60
C TYR A 115 16.50 -10.33 2.51
N GLU A 116 17.81 -10.32 2.74
CA GLU A 116 18.66 -11.51 2.64
C GLU A 116 18.23 -12.64 3.58
N GLU A 117 17.76 -12.30 4.78
CA GLU A 117 17.33 -13.28 5.76
C GLU A 117 15.87 -13.72 5.58
N THR A 118 14.98 -12.85 5.13
CA THR A 118 13.55 -13.17 5.02
C THR A 118 13.14 -13.72 3.68
N GLY A 119 13.77 -13.26 2.60
CA GLY A 119 13.41 -13.63 1.24
C GLY A 119 12.04 -13.07 0.80
N VAL A 120 11.64 -11.89 1.27
CA VAL A 120 10.42 -11.20 0.83
C VAL A 120 10.47 -10.88 -0.66
N ASP A 121 9.31 -10.78 -1.31
CA ASP A 121 9.19 -10.48 -2.74
C ASP A 121 9.08 -8.98 -3.03
N ALA A 122 8.82 -8.17 -2.02
CA ALA A 122 8.83 -6.70 -2.05
C ALA A 122 9.20 -6.17 -0.66
N LEU A 123 9.84 -5.00 -0.61
CA LEU A 123 10.26 -4.41 0.66
C LEU A 123 9.82 -2.96 0.77
N ALA A 124 8.92 -2.69 1.72
CA ALA A 124 8.59 -1.34 2.16
C ALA A 124 9.67 -0.83 3.12
N ILE A 125 10.16 0.38 2.86
CA ILE A 125 11.15 1.03 3.70
C ILE A 125 10.70 2.44 4.07
N ALA A 126 10.82 2.80 5.35
CA ALA A 126 10.53 4.15 5.80
C ALA A 126 11.61 5.13 5.30
N VAL A 127 11.21 6.03 4.40
CA VAL A 127 12.09 6.98 3.72
C VAL A 127 11.67 8.44 3.89
N GLY A 128 10.84 8.73 4.89
CA GLY A 128 10.37 10.09 5.19
C GLY A 128 9.01 10.43 4.57
N THR A 129 8.29 9.44 4.05
CA THR A 129 6.86 9.54 3.74
C THR A 129 6.01 9.27 4.98
N ALA A 130 4.74 9.67 4.94
CA ALA A 130 3.77 9.44 6.00
C ALA A 130 2.41 9.06 5.43
N HIS A 131 1.63 8.29 6.18
CA HIS A 131 0.27 7.95 5.82
C HIS A 131 -0.69 9.14 6.03
N GLY A 132 -1.69 9.25 5.17
CA GLY A 132 -2.67 10.34 5.23
C GLY A 132 -2.25 11.57 4.43
N MET A 133 -2.81 12.74 4.78
CA MET A 133 -2.48 14.01 4.14
C MET A 133 -1.34 14.71 4.86
N TYR A 134 -0.35 15.14 4.11
CA TYR A 134 0.77 15.91 4.63
C TYR A 134 0.36 17.28 5.14
N LYS A 135 0.89 17.69 6.30
CA LYS A 135 0.76 19.07 6.81
C LYS A 135 1.79 20.03 6.19
N GLY A 136 2.78 19.50 5.50
CA GLY A 136 3.85 20.24 4.85
C GLY A 136 4.43 19.42 3.71
N GLU A 137 5.53 19.85 3.13
CA GLU A 137 6.21 19.14 2.05
C GLU A 137 6.95 17.92 2.61
N PRO A 138 6.74 16.71 2.08
CA PRO A 138 7.44 15.51 2.54
C PRO A 138 8.96 15.62 2.24
N ARG A 139 9.78 14.97 3.07
CA ARG A 139 11.24 14.94 2.89
C ARG A 139 11.69 13.54 2.57
N ILE A 140 11.54 13.15 1.30
CA ILE A 140 11.89 11.79 0.85
C ILE A 140 13.41 11.63 0.77
N ARG A 141 13.92 10.57 1.37
CA ARG A 141 15.33 10.17 1.38
C ARG A 141 15.64 9.25 0.18
N TYR A 142 15.84 9.86 -0.98
CA TYR A 142 16.19 9.14 -2.21
C TYR A 142 17.50 8.38 -2.09
N ASP A 143 18.46 8.91 -1.32
CA ASP A 143 19.73 8.25 -1.03
C ASP A 143 19.55 6.88 -0.35
N ILE A 144 18.56 6.74 0.54
CA ILE A 144 18.21 5.46 1.17
C ILE A 144 17.62 4.52 0.13
N ILE A 145 16.69 5.02 -0.71
CA ILE A 145 16.06 4.21 -1.76
C ILE A 145 17.13 3.66 -2.72
N GLU A 146 18.02 4.52 -3.23
CA GLU A 146 19.10 4.13 -4.15
C GLU A 146 20.07 3.12 -3.51
N ALA A 147 20.45 3.35 -2.25
CA ALA A 147 21.36 2.46 -1.53
C ALA A 147 20.80 1.05 -1.36
N VAL A 148 19.48 0.92 -1.10
CA VAL A 148 18.82 -0.38 -0.96
C VAL A 148 18.51 -1.00 -2.33
N ALA A 149 17.89 -0.24 -3.25
CA ALA A 149 17.48 -0.73 -4.57
C ALA A 149 18.65 -1.24 -5.42
N SER A 150 19.86 -0.67 -5.26
CA SER A 150 21.05 -1.14 -5.96
C SER A 150 21.59 -2.48 -5.45
N ARG A 151 21.13 -2.97 -4.30
CA ARG A 151 21.69 -4.15 -3.62
C ARG A 151 20.72 -5.31 -3.47
N ILE A 152 19.41 -5.06 -3.61
CA ILE A 152 18.39 -6.13 -3.56
C ILE A 152 17.63 -6.22 -4.89
N PRO A 153 17.25 -7.42 -5.35
CA PRO A 153 16.62 -7.62 -6.65
C PRO A 153 15.09 -7.45 -6.64
N VAL A 154 14.51 -7.17 -5.48
CA VAL A 154 13.04 -7.03 -5.32
C VAL A 154 12.63 -5.55 -5.33
N PRO A 155 11.38 -5.23 -5.73
CA PRO A 155 10.93 -3.84 -5.75
C PRO A 155 10.90 -3.22 -4.36
N ILE A 156 11.37 -1.96 -4.28
CA ILE A 156 11.14 -1.11 -3.12
C ILE A 156 9.71 -0.58 -3.18
N VAL A 157 9.04 -0.61 -2.04
CA VAL A 157 7.67 -0.10 -1.90
C VAL A 157 7.69 1.24 -1.16
N LEU A 158 7.00 2.23 -1.73
CA LEU A 158 6.76 3.53 -1.12
C LEU A 158 5.34 3.57 -0.56
N HIS A 159 5.21 3.54 0.75
CA HIS A 159 3.97 3.83 1.45
C HIS A 159 3.75 5.35 1.59
N GLY A 160 2.50 5.77 1.86
CA GLY A 160 2.20 7.19 2.02
C GLY A 160 2.34 8.01 0.74
N GLY A 161 2.03 7.44 -0.43
CA GLY A 161 2.14 8.12 -1.72
C GLY A 161 1.06 9.18 -1.99
N SER A 162 0.00 9.25 -1.18
CA SER A 162 -1.05 10.27 -1.28
C SER A 162 -0.51 11.65 -0.89
N GLY A 163 -0.76 12.67 -1.73
CA GLY A 163 -0.35 14.04 -1.44
C GLY A 163 1.14 14.34 -1.64
N VAL A 164 1.93 13.38 -2.07
CA VAL A 164 3.32 13.62 -2.48
C VAL A 164 3.34 14.35 -3.84
N PRO A 165 4.12 15.43 -3.99
CA PRO A 165 4.27 16.14 -5.26
C PRO A 165 4.74 15.22 -6.40
N ASP A 166 4.23 15.45 -7.60
CA ASP A 166 4.46 14.61 -8.78
C ASP A 166 5.95 14.44 -9.15
N ASP A 167 6.73 15.51 -8.99
CA ASP A 167 8.17 15.48 -9.26
C ASP A 167 8.93 14.64 -8.24
N MET A 168 8.51 14.66 -6.98
CA MET A 168 9.07 13.80 -5.92
C MET A 168 8.75 12.32 -6.16
N ILE A 169 7.54 12.01 -6.62
CA ILE A 169 7.17 10.64 -7.02
C ILE A 169 8.06 10.16 -8.17
N ARG A 170 8.26 11.00 -9.20
CA ARG A 170 9.14 10.63 -10.34
C ARG A 170 10.59 10.42 -9.88
N GLN A 171 11.08 11.22 -8.95
CA GLN A 171 12.41 11.03 -8.36
C GLN A 171 12.50 9.73 -7.57
N ALA A 172 11.49 9.40 -6.77
CA ALA A 172 11.46 8.13 -6.03
C ALA A 172 11.46 6.91 -6.97
N ILE A 173 10.68 6.97 -8.06
CA ILE A 173 10.69 5.92 -9.09
C ILE A 173 12.08 5.81 -9.75
N ALA A 174 12.70 6.95 -10.10
CA ALA A 174 14.05 6.96 -10.68
C ALA A 174 15.11 6.41 -9.71
N ALA A 175 14.92 6.60 -8.40
CA ALA A 175 15.78 6.06 -7.35
C ALA A 175 15.61 4.54 -7.12
N GLY A 176 14.52 3.92 -7.64
CA GLY A 176 14.32 2.47 -7.55
C GLY A 176 13.01 2.00 -6.93
N VAL A 177 12.06 2.90 -6.67
CA VAL A 177 10.71 2.50 -6.22
C VAL A 177 9.98 1.77 -7.33
N GLY A 178 9.48 0.58 -7.04
CA GLY A 178 8.72 -0.26 -7.97
C GLY A 178 7.21 -0.40 -7.66
N LYS A 179 6.79 -0.06 -6.44
CA LYS A 179 5.38 -0.08 -5.99
C LYS A 179 5.09 1.17 -5.16
N ILE A 180 3.92 1.76 -5.30
CA ILE A 180 3.51 2.95 -4.52
C ILE A 180 2.09 2.75 -4.02
N ASN A 181 1.88 2.90 -2.71
CA ASN A 181 0.56 2.84 -2.09
C ASN A 181 -0.11 4.22 -2.11
N VAL A 182 -1.35 4.29 -2.62
CA VAL A 182 -2.17 5.50 -2.68
C VAL A 182 -3.59 5.17 -2.25
N ASN A 183 -4.04 5.71 -1.14
CA ASN A 183 -5.39 5.50 -0.61
C ASN A 183 -6.12 6.82 -0.30
N THR A 184 -5.53 7.68 0.52
CA THR A 184 -6.17 8.89 1.04
C THR A 184 -6.72 9.81 -0.06
N GLU A 185 -6.00 10.02 -1.17
CA GLU A 185 -6.49 10.81 -2.30
C GLU A 185 -7.77 10.23 -2.91
N ASN A 186 -7.87 8.89 -3.02
CA ASN A 186 -9.06 8.22 -3.51
C ASN A 186 -10.25 8.43 -2.58
N GLN A 187 -10.03 8.32 -1.27
CA GLN A 187 -11.06 8.54 -0.25
C GLN A 187 -11.54 9.99 -0.25
N ILE A 188 -10.64 10.96 -0.36
CA ILE A 188 -10.96 12.39 -0.44
C ILE A 188 -11.79 12.68 -1.69
N ALA A 189 -11.35 12.26 -2.86
CA ALA A 189 -12.08 12.48 -4.12
C ALA A 189 -13.50 11.90 -4.06
N CYS A 190 -13.67 10.71 -3.47
CA CYS A 190 -14.97 10.10 -3.24
C CYS A 190 -15.83 10.96 -2.31
N THR A 191 -15.32 11.29 -1.14
CA THR A 191 -16.05 11.96 -0.08
C THR A 191 -16.44 13.39 -0.45
N ASP A 192 -15.53 14.13 -1.07
CA ASP A 192 -15.79 15.53 -1.49
C ASP A 192 -16.84 15.58 -2.60
N THR A 193 -16.80 14.64 -3.55
CA THR A 193 -17.87 14.54 -4.57
C THR A 193 -19.22 14.24 -3.93
N ILE A 194 -19.30 13.37 -2.94
CA ILE A 194 -20.55 13.10 -2.21
C ILE A 194 -21.03 14.36 -1.48
N ARG A 195 -20.14 15.05 -0.76
CA ARG A 195 -20.47 16.29 -0.05
C ARG A 195 -20.99 17.37 -0.98
N GLU A 196 -20.32 17.57 -2.12
CA GLU A 196 -20.74 18.56 -3.12
C GLU A 196 -22.16 18.28 -3.61
N ILE A 197 -22.46 17.04 -3.98
CA ILE A 197 -23.79 16.67 -4.51
C ILE A 197 -24.87 16.85 -3.44
N LEU A 198 -24.63 16.37 -2.23
CA LEU A 198 -25.62 16.43 -1.15
C LEU A 198 -25.84 17.88 -0.64
N ASN A 199 -24.79 18.71 -0.63
CA ASN A 199 -24.90 20.12 -0.28
C ASN A 199 -25.64 20.93 -1.35
N LYS A 200 -25.49 20.56 -2.64
CA LYS A 200 -26.17 21.22 -3.75
C LYS A 200 -27.69 20.94 -3.78
N ASP A 201 -28.07 19.71 -3.43
CA ASP A 201 -29.47 19.30 -3.36
C ASP A 201 -29.68 18.30 -2.20
N ALA A 202 -30.15 18.84 -1.07
CA ALA A 202 -30.44 18.04 0.13
C ALA A 202 -31.61 17.04 -0.04
N LYS A 203 -32.34 17.08 -1.16
CA LYS A 203 -33.43 16.13 -1.45
C LYS A 203 -32.94 14.87 -2.16
N VAL A 204 -31.67 14.81 -2.55
CA VAL A 204 -31.09 13.59 -3.15
C VAL A 204 -31.01 12.50 -2.11
N TYR A 205 -31.74 11.40 -2.31
CA TYR A 205 -31.76 10.23 -1.43
C TYR A 205 -31.34 8.93 -2.12
N ASP A 206 -31.33 8.88 -3.45
CA ASP A 206 -30.90 7.69 -4.19
C ASP A 206 -29.37 7.60 -4.21
N PRO A 207 -28.76 6.57 -3.55
CA PRO A 207 -27.30 6.42 -3.47
C PRO A 207 -26.61 6.41 -4.84
N ARG A 208 -27.25 5.93 -5.87
CA ARG A 208 -26.66 5.88 -7.22
C ARG A 208 -26.34 7.26 -7.76
N LYS A 209 -27.09 8.30 -7.33
CA LYS A 209 -26.91 9.68 -7.77
C LYS A 209 -25.68 10.36 -7.18
N TYR A 210 -25.17 9.92 -6.03
CA TYR A 210 -23.96 10.46 -5.43
C TYR A 210 -22.80 9.46 -5.41
N LEU A 211 -23.05 8.15 -5.23
CA LEU A 211 -21.98 7.15 -5.29
C LEU A 211 -21.47 6.90 -6.71
N GLY A 212 -22.33 7.04 -7.73
CA GLY A 212 -21.91 6.93 -9.13
C GLY A 212 -20.85 7.98 -9.51
N PRO A 213 -21.13 9.27 -9.37
CA PRO A 213 -20.15 10.35 -9.58
C PRO A 213 -18.91 10.21 -8.68
N ALA A 214 -19.07 9.87 -7.40
CA ALA A 214 -17.97 9.65 -6.48
C ALA A 214 -17.01 8.55 -6.96
N ARG A 215 -17.56 7.43 -7.44
CA ARG A 215 -16.75 6.37 -8.08
C ARG A 215 -15.99 6.90 -9.31
N THR A 216 -16.63 7.73 -10.12
CA THR A 216 -15.98 8.33 -11.29
C THR A 216 -14.82 9.24 -10.88
N ALA A 217 -14.99 10.05 -9.83
CA ALA A 217 -13.91 10.87 -9.28
C ALA A 217 -12.71 10.02 -8.82
N MET A 218 -12.95 8.91 -8.11
CA MET A 218 -11.88 7.97 -7.74
C MET A 218 -11.17 7.38 -8.97
N VAL A 219 -11.92 7.00 -10.00
CA VAL A 219 -11.35 6.47 -11.26
C VAL A 219 -10.39 7.48 -11.90
N GLU A 220 -10.71 8.77 -11.88
CA GLU A 220 -9.83 9.79 -12.45
C GLU A 220 -8.55 9.98 -11.61
N VAL A 221 -8.62 9.90 -10.29
CA VAL A 221 -7.42 9.88 -9.41
C VAL A 221 -6.53 8.68 -9.76
N VAL A 222 -7.10 7.48 -9.82
CA VAL A 222 -6.35 6.26 -10.16
C VAL A 222 -5.70 6.36 -11.53
N LYS A 223 -6.41 6.86 -12.56
CA LYS A 223 -5.84 7.08 -13.89
C LYS A 223 -4.69 8.08 -13.88
N ALA A 224 -4.81 9.17 -13.11
CA ALA A 224 -3.75 10.16 -12.97
C ALA A 224 -2.50 9.53 -12.36
N LYS A 225 -2.66 8.72 -11.29
CA LYS A 225 -1.54 8.00 -10.65
C LYS A 225 -0.90 6.95 -11.58
N ILE A 226 -1.69 6.17 -12.32
CA ILE A 226 -1.17 5.23 -13.31
C ILE A 226 -0.27 5.93 -14.33
N ARG A 227 -0.69 7.10 -14.87
CA ARG A 227 0.12 7.89 -15.79
C ARG A 227 1.35 8.48 -15.12
N LEU A 228 1.20 9.03 -13.90
CA LEU A 228 2.31 9.58 -13.13
C LEU A 228 3.40 8.55 -12.86
N PHE A 229 3.01 7.33 -12.53
CA PHE A 229 3.93 6.22 -12.23
C PHE A 229 4.53 5.58 -13.50
N GLY A 230 4.05 5.96 -14.70
CA GLY A 230 4.48 5.36 -15.96
C GLY A 230 4.04 3.91 -16.10
N SER A 231 2.93 3.52 -15.43
CA SER A 231 2.36 2.18 -15.48
C SER A 231 1.35 2.00 -16.63
N ASP A 232 0.98 3.07 -17.33
CA ASP A 232 0.08 3.02 -18.46
C ASP A 232 0.73 2.27 -19.64
N ASN A 233 -0.08 1.48 -20.36
CA ASN A 233 0.35 0.65 -21.49
C ASN A 233 1.47 -0.37 -21.13
N LYS A 234 1.54 -0.87 -19.89
CA LYS A 234 2.51 -1.88 -19.45
C LYS A 234 1.89 -3.28 -19.24
N ALA A 235 0.57 -3.41 -19.35
CA ALA A 235 -0.16 -4.68 -19.22
C ALA A 235 -0.43 -5.32 -20.58
#